data_e4703c4baa0a3f1988a890831dec8460
#
_entry.id   e4703c4baa0a3f1988a890831dec8460
#
_cell.length_a   1.000
_cell.length_b   1.000
_cell.length_c   1.000
_cell.angle_alpha   90.00
_cell.angle_beta   90.00
_cell.angle_gamma   90.00
#
_symmetry.space_group_name_H-M   'P 1'
#
loop_
_entity.id
_entity.type
_entity.pdbx_description
1 polymer ?
#
loop_
_entity_poly.entity_id
_entity_poly.type
_entity_poly.pdbx_seq_one_letter_code
_entity_poly.pdbx_strand_id
1 'polypeptide(L)'
;MSIWRRRSALRSGLLTGLAQIVVALAAAGAGALLAHKFGRGVETDGFLAAYAVYLVLVLAAQAFRMVVVPDLTRAESEGRLGGETRAYAITILSLAVPASAIAIALSGSIGRLLTGSLPPHAAHVAARALVVLVPAAFGQLLAALAASALAARDSYGTAAAGFALGGIAGLVVFASLAGSQGIVALAWGLAANAAIAILVPVAALARRHALGGAAPDRLELGRRMWNLLQGASVPLALQGC
;
A
#
# COMPACT_ATOMS: atom_id res chain seq x y z
N MET A 1 -24.85 22.74 -15.64
CA MET A 1 -24.39 21.58 -14.82
C MET A 1 -25.62 21.03 -14.10
N SER A 2 -26.07 19.82 -14.43
CA SER A 2 -27.33 19.26 -13.94
C SER A 2 -27.28 18.94 -12.43
N ILE A 3 -28.39 19.11 -11.73
CA ILE A 3 -28.60 18.83 -10.29
C ILE A 3 -28.17 17.40 -9.93
N TRP A 4 -28.28 16.47 -10.87
CA TRP A 4 -27.88 15.08 -10.72
C TRP A 4 -26.36 14.89 -10.55
N ARG A 5 -25.53 15.65 -11.26
CA ARG A 5 -24.06 15.62 -11.10
C ARG A 5 -23.63 16.16 -9.73
N ARG A 6 -24.29 17.18 -9.20
CA ARG A 6 -23.99 17.71 -7.85
C ARG A 6 -24.30 16.70 -6.74
N ARG A 7 -25.45 15.99 -6.83
CA ARG A 7 -25.81 14.96 -5.83
C ARG A 7 -24.86 13.78 -5.81
N SER A 8 -24.37 13.32 -6.95
CA SER A 8 -23.39 12.22 -7.04
C SER A 8 -22.03 12.65 -6.48
N ALA A 9 -21.57 13.86 -6.76
CA ALA A 9 -20.31 14.39 -6.24
C ALA A 9 -20.33 14.57 -4.70
N LEU A 10 -21.42 15.12 -4.15
CA LEU A 10 -21.59 15.24 -2.71
C LEU A 10 -21.60 13.88 -2.00
N ARG A 11 -22.33 12.89 -2.54
CA ARG A 11 -22.36 11.54 -2.00
C ARG A 11 -20.99 10.87 -2.05
N SER A 12 -20.26 11.02 -3.15
CA SER A 12 -18.90 10.48 -3.28
C SER A 12 -17.93 11.16 -2.29
N GLY A 13 -18.01 12.48 -2.14
CA GLY A 13 -17.20 13.23 -1.18
C GLY A 13 -17.47 12.82 0.27
N LEU A 14 -18.75 12.66 0.66
CA LEU A 14 -19.14 12.20 2.00
C LEU A 14 -18.64 10.78 2.28
N LEU A 15 -18.80 9.85 1.33
CA LEU A 15 -18.29 8.48 1.47
C LEU A 15 -16.76 8.45 1.62
N THR A 16 -16.06 9.27 0.85
CA THR A 16 -14.60 9.37 0.95
C THR A 16 -14.19 9.96 2.31
N GLY A 17 -14.87 11.01 2.78
CA GLY A 17 -14.62 11.62 4.08
C GLY A 17 -14.86 10.64 5.24
N LEU A 18 -15.99 9.92 5.23
CA LEU A 18 -16.29 8.88 6.22
C LEU A 18 -15.25 7.75 6.21
N ALA A 19 -14.84 7.30 5.02
CA ALA A 19 -13.82 6.27 4.89
C ALA A 19 -12.48 6.73 5.48
N GLN A 20 -12.08 7.99 5.29
CA GLN A 20 -10.87 8.55 5.90
C GLN A 20 -10.95 8.59 7.44
N ILE A 21 -12.11 8.93 8.00
CA ILE A 21 -12.33 8.88 9.45
C ILE A 21 -12.15 7.44 9.95
N VAL A 22 -12.71 6.44 9.26
CA VAL A 22 -12.56 5.02 9.64
C VAL A 22 -11.09 4.59 9.58
N VAL A 23 -10.36 4.98 8.53
CA VAL A 23 -8.92 4.69 8.40
C VAL A 23 -8.13 5.33 9.55
N ALA A 24 -8.42 6.59 9.89
CA ALA A 24 -7.76 7.30 10.98
C ALA A 24 -8.05 6.66 12.34
N LEU A 25 -9.30 6.26 12.59
CA LEU A 25 -9.69 5.57 13.81
C LEU A 25 -9.04 4.18 13.93
N ALA A 26 -8.95 3.43 12.83
CA ALA A 26 -8.26 2.14 12.82
C ALA A 26 -6.76 2.31 13.11
N ALA A 27 -6.12 3.31 12.51
CA ALA A 27 -4.72 3.63 12.77
C ALA A 27 -4.48 4.08 14.21
N ALA A 28 -5.35 4.95 14.76
CA ALA A 28 -5.29 5.37 16.16
C ALA A 28 -5.50 4.19 17.12
N GLY A 29 -6.46 3.30 16.82
CA GLY A 29 -6.68 2.07 17.58
C GLY A 29 -5.47 1.14 17.57
N ALA A 30 -4.82 0.97 16.40
CA ALA A 30 -3.60 0.17 16.29
C ALA A 30 -2.45 0.81 17.10
N GLY A 31 -2.29 2.14 17.03
CA GLY A 31 -1.30 2.87 17.83
C GLY A 31 -1.54 2.76 19.33
N ALA A 32 -2.80 2.90 19.78
CA ALA A 32 -3.18 2.75 21.18
C ALA A 32 -2.94 1.32 21.70
N LEU A 33 -3.29 0.30 20.90
CA LEU A 33 -3.05 -1.10 21.23
C LEU A 33 -1.55 -1.40 21.29
N LEU A 34 -0.77 -0.87 20.35
CA LEU A 34 0.69 -0.98 20.34
C LEU A 34 1.29 -0.39 21.63
N ALA A 35 0.92 0.86 21.96
CA ALA A 35 1.42 1.56 23.13
C ALA A 35 1.03 0.87 24.46
N HIS A 36 -0.23 0.41 24.55
CA HIS A 36 -0.73 -0.23 25.76
C HIS A 36 -0.13 -1.62 26.00
N LYS A 37 0.03 -2.41 24.93
CA LYS A 37 0.41 -3.83 25.05
C LYS A 37 1.92 -4.03 25.04
N PHE A 38 2.64 -3.23 24.26
CA PHE A 38 4.09 -3.42 24.05
C PHE A 38 4.93 -2.27 24.66
N GLY A 39 4.37 -1.07 24.75
CA GLY A 39 5.04 0.07 25.39
C GLY A 39 6.38 0.43 24.75
N ARG A 40 7.34 0.84 25.59
CA ARG A 40 8.72 1.11 25.20
C ARG A 40 9.59 -0.08 25.55
N GLY A 41 10.38 -0.57 24.59
CA GLY A 41 11.28 -1.70 24.81
C GLY A 41 12.01 -2.14 23.56
N VAL A 42 12.96 -3.03 23.73
CA VAL A 42 13.85 -3.56 22.68
C VAL A 42 13.07 -4.14 21.51
N GLU A 43 11.94 -4.79 21.76
CA GLU A 43 11.08 -5.34 20.70
C GLU A 43 10.43 -4.23 19.87
N THR A 44 9.95 -3.17 20.54
CA THR A 44 9.34 -2.02 19.87
C THR A 44 10.36 -1.28 19.03
N ASP A 45 11.57 -1.08 19.54
CA ASP A 45 12.65 -0.42 18.80
C ASP A 45 13.05 -1.23 17.55
N GLY A 46 13.18 -2.56 17.67
CA GLY A 46 13.45 -3.44 16.56
C GLY A 46 12.34 -3.42 15.49
N PHE A 47 11.08 -3.45 15.93
CA PHE A 47 9.94 -3.35 15.02
C PHE A 47 9.90 -2.00 14.31
N LEU A 48 10.10 -0.87 15.03
CA LEU A 48 10.09 0.47 14.47
C LEU A 48 11.20 0.69 13.44
N ALA A 49 12.37 0.08 13.63
CA ALA A 49 13.45 0.10 12.64
C ALA A 49 13.03 -0.55 11.31
N ALA A 50 12.34 -1.69 11.36
CA ALA A 50 11.77 -2.35 10.17
C ALA A 50 10.58 -1.57 9.59
N TYR A 51 9.76 -0.98 10.46
CA TYR A 51 8.60 -0.19 10.06
C TYR A 51 8.99 1.09 9.32
N ALA A 52 10.15 1.69 9.63
CA ALA A 52 10.68 2.83 8.88
C ALA A 52 10.89 2.48 7.39
N VAL A 53 11.38 1.28 7.06
CA VAL A 53 11.50 0.80 5.67
C VAL A 53 10.13 0.72 5.01
N TYR A 54 9.14 0.15 5.72
CA TYR A 54 7.76 0.10 5.24
C TYR A 54 7.20 1.49 4.92
N LEU A 55 7.40 2.46 5.82
CA LEU A 55 6.93 3.84 5.61
C LEU A 55 7.53 4.48 4.36
N VAL A 56 8.83 4.30 4.12
CA VAL A 56 9.49 4.83 2.90
C VAL A 56 8.84 4.23 1.64
N LEU A 57 8.59 2.93 1.63
CA LEU A 57 7.94 2.27 0.49
C LEU A 57 6.48 2.73 0.30
N VAL A 58 5.74 2.95 1.39
CA VAL A 58 4.36 3.48 1.32
C VAL A 58 4.33 4.93 0.86
N LEU A 59 5.30 5.75 1.25
CA LEU A 59 5.43 7.12 0.72
C LEU A 59 5.72 7.11 -0.78
N ALA A 60 6.57 6.19 -1.26
CA ALA A 60 6.78 5.98 -2.69
C ALA A 60 5.47 5.60 -3.42
N ALA A 61 4.58 4.82 -2.78
CA ALA A 61 3.27 4.49 -3.33
C ALA A 61 2.35 5.72 -3.48
N GLN A 62 2.47 6.72 -2.61
CA GLN A 62 1.71 7.97 -2.76
C GLN A 62 2.24 8.81 -3.93
N ALA A 63 3.57 8.91 -4.09
CA ALA A 63 4.17 9.59 -5.24
C ALA A 63 3.79 8.90 -6.56
N PHE A 64 3.78 7.56 -6.59
CA PHE A 64 3.33 6.77 -7.73
C PHE A 64 1.90 7.15 -8.18
N ARG A 65 0.97 7.34 -7.25
CA ARG A 65 -0.41 7.74 -7.59
C ARG A 65 -0.48 9.06 -8.34
N MET A 66 0.37 10.03 -8.02
CA MET A 66 0.38 11.35 -8.69
C MET A 66 0.72 11.21 -10.17
N VAL A 67 1.56 10.23 -10.52
CA VAL A 67 1.98 9.97 -11.92
C VAL A 67 0.94 9.11 -12.65
N VAL A 68 0.41 8.09 -11.98
CA VAL A 68 -0.42 7.06 -12.63
C VAL A 68 -1.87 7.51 -12.82
N VAL A 69 -2.44 8.34 -11.94
CA VAL A 69 -3.83 8.78 -12.08
C VAL A 69 -4.11 9.50 -13.39
N PRO A 70 -3.31 10.49 -13.85
CA PRO A 70 -3.51 11.13 -15.15
C PRO A 70 -3.43 10.16 -16.33
N ASP A 71 -2.47 9.21 -16.30
CA ASP A 71 -2.31 8.22 -17.35
C ASP A 71 -3.51 7.29 -17.45
N LEU A 72 -4.00 6.79 -16.30
CA LEU A 72 -5.19 5.93 -16.27
C LEU A 72 -6.46 6.67 -16.67
N THR A 73 -6.58 7.96 -16.33
CA THR A 73 -7.72 8.80 -16.76
C THR A 73 -7.73 8.96 -18.29
N ARG A 74 -6.58 9.20 -18.89
CA ARG A 74 -6.44 9.22 -20.35
C ARG A 74 -6.76 7.87 -20.97
N ALA A 75 -6.22 6.79 -20.40
CA ALA A 75 -6.47 5.43 -20.87
C ALA A 75 -7.97 5.04 -20.79
N GLU A 76 -8.70 5.54 -19.77
CA GLU A 76 -10.15 5.33 -19.68
C GLU A 76 -10.88 6.05 -20.81
N SER A 77 -10.53 7.30 -21.12
CA SER A 77 -11.15 8.05 -22.23
C SER A 77 -10.89 7.40 -23.61
N GLU A 78 -9.82 6.64 -23.73
CA GLU A 78 -9.44 5.91 -24.95
C GLU A 78 -9.89 4.44 -24.96
N GLY A 79 -10.62 3.99 -23.91
CA GLY A 79 -11.09 2.61 -23.76
C GLY A 79 -9.98 1.58 -23.47
N ARG A 80 -8.79 2.01 -23.03
CA ARG A 80 -7.60 1.18 -22.79
C ARG A 80 -7.27 0.96 -21.32
N LEU A 81 -8.14 1.38 -20.39
CA LEU A 81 -7.88 1.35 -18.94
C LEU A 81 -7.41 -0.02 -18.44
N GLY A 82 -8.07 -1.11 -18.89
CA GLY A 82 -7.74 -2.47 -18.43
C GLY A 82 -6.33 -2.89 -18.83
N GLY A 83 -5.94 -2.63 -20.07
CA GLY A 83 -4.59 -2.90 -20.58
C GLY A 83 -3.53 -2.11 -19.81
N GLU A 84 -3.77 -0.81 -19.61
CA GLU A 84 -2.86 0.07 -18.87
C GLU A 84 -2.72 -0.34 -17.39
N THR A 85 -3.85 -0.61 -16.71
CA THR A 85 -3.82 -1.08 -15.32
C THR A 85 -3.04 -2.38 -15.18
N ARG A 86 -3.23 -3.33 -16.13
CA ARG A 86 -2.48 -4.58 -16.16
C ARG A 86 -0.99 -4.37 -16.41
N ALA A 87 -0.64 -3.42 -17.29
CA ALA A 87 0.76 -3.05 -17.56
C ALA A 87 1.47 -2.58 -16.30
N TYR A 88 0.86 -1.62 -15.60
CA TYR A 88 1.39 -1.12 -14.33
C TYR A 88 1.46 -2.23 -13.26
N ALA A 89 0.44 -3.10 -13.16
CA ALA A 89 0.45 -4.20 -12.21
C ALA A 89 1.60 -5.18 -12.48
N ILE A 90 1.85 -5.55 -13.74
CA ILE A 90 2.98 -6.41 -14.13
C ILE A 90 4.31 -5.73 -13.79
N THR A 91 4.45 -4.43 -14.08
CA THR A 91 5.66 -3.67 -13.76
C THR A 91 5.93 -3.65 -12.25
N ILE A 92 4.89 -3.41 -11.43
CA ILE A 92 5.02 -3.44 -9.97
C ILE A 92 5.41 -4.84 -9.51
N LEU A 93 4.75 -5.89 -10.00
CA LEU A 93 5.03 -7.27 -9.60
C LEU A 93 6.44 -7.73 -10.00
N SER A 94 6.93 -7.30 -11.18
CA SER A 94 8.28 -7.63 -11.63
C SER A 94 9.38 -7.02 -10.73
N LEU A 95 9.08 -5.95 -10.02
CA LEU A 95 9.97 -5.35 -9.02
C LEU A 95 9.68 -5.91 -7.62
N ALA A 96 8.41 -6.05 -7.26
CA ALA A 96 7.97 -6.46 -5.93
C ALA A 96 8.41 -7.89 -5.57
N VAL A 97 8.31 -8.83 -6.53
CA VAL A 97 8.65 -10.23 -6.29
C VAL A 97 10.14 -10.39 -5.96
N PRO A 98 11.10 -9.94 -6.81
CA PRO A 98 12.51 -10.07 -6.49
C PRO A 98 12.92 -9.25 -5.26
N ALA A 99 12.40 -8.03 -5.10
CA ALA A 99 12.70 -7.19 -3.94
C ALA A 99 12.23 -7.85 -2.63
N SER A 100 11.01 -8.43 -2.63
CA SER A 100 10.51 -9.18 -1.48
C SER A 100 11.33 -10.44 -1.21
N ALA A 101 11.71 -11.19 -2.25
CA ALA A 101 12.55 -12.37 -2.11
C ALA A 101 13.93 -12.03 -1.51
N ILE A 102 14.56 -10.96 -1.98
CA ILE A 102 15.83 -10.45 -1.44
C ILE A 102 15.65 -10.00 0.02
N ALA A 103 14.59 -9.23 0.33
CA ALA A 103 14.32 -8.79 1.68
C ALA A 103 14.09 -9.96 2.64
N ILE A 104 13.41 -11.01 2.21
CA ILE A 104 13.19 -12.24 2.99
C ILE A 104 14.52 -12.99 3.18
N ALA A 105 15.28 -13.21 2.11
CA ALA A 105 16.54 -13.96 2.16
C ALA A 105 17.60 -13.24 3.02
N LEU A 106 17.65 -11.91 2.96
CA LEU A 106 18.62 -11.09 3.69
C LEU A 106 18.05 -10.46 4.97
N SER A 107 16.85 -10.85 5.40
CA SER A 107 16.13 -10.22 6.53
C SER A 107 16.98 -10.14 7.80
N GLY A 108 17.74 -11.18 8.13
CA GLY A 108 18.64 -11.19 9.29
C GLY A 108 19.80 -10.20 9.19
N SER A 109 20.38 -10.01 8.01
CA SER A 109 21.46 -9.03 7.77
C SER A 109 20.91 -7.61 7.75
N ILE A 110 19.77 -7.40 7.08
CA ILE A 110 19.08 -6.11 7.04
C ILE A 110 18.60 -5.73 8.45
N GLY A 111 18.04 -6.67 9.22
CA GLY A 111 17.61 -6.43 10.59
C GLY A 111 18.76 -5.96 11.48
N ARG A 112 19.93 -6.60 11.39
CA ARG A 112 21.14 -6.16 12.11
C ARG A 112 21.62 -4.76 11.69
N LEU A 113 21.59 -4.50 10.37
CA LEU A 113 21.98 -3.17 9.85
C LEU A 113 21.06 -2.06 10.35
N LEU A 114 19.75 -2.30 10.34
CA LEU A 114 18.75 -1.31 10.77
C LEU A 114 18.78 -1.04 12.27
N THR A 115 19.09 -2.04 13.06
CA THR A 115 19.11 -1.92 14.53
C THR A 115 20.45 -1.47 15.08
N GLY A 116 21.54 -1.53 14.29
CA GLY A 116 22.87 -1.01 14.66
C GLY A 116 23.36 -1.57 15.99
N SER A 117 23.49 -0.68 17.00
CA SER A 117 23.98 -1.00 18.35
C SER A 117 22.92 -1.54 19.31
N LEU A 118 21.67 -1.74 18.87
CA LEU A 118 20.61 -2.31 19.71
C LEU A 118 20.89 -3.79 20.03
N PRO A 119 20.30 -4.31 21.12
CA PRO A 119 20.48 -5.74 21.49
C PRO A 119 20.11 -6.69 20.34
N PRO A 120 20.73 -7.89 20.25
CA PRO A 120 20.48 -8.85 19.18
C PRO A 120 19.00 -9.25 19.03
N HIS A 121 18.24 -9.19 20.12
CA HIS A 121 16.79 -9.43 20.10
C HIS A 121 16.04 -8.43 19.23
N ALA A 122 16.41 -7.14 19.24
CA ALA A 122 15.84 -6.12 18.36
C ALA A 122 16.05 -6.48 16.88
N ALA A 123 17.28 -6.91 16.53
CA ALA A 123 17.59 -7.33 15.17
C ALA A 123 16.75 -8.54 14.71
N HIS A 124 16.48 -9.50 15.61
CA HIS A 124 15.62 -10.62 15.33
C HIS A 124 14.16 -10.20 15.09
N VAL A 125 13.63 -9.29 15.91
CA VAL A 125 12.29 -8.74 15.72
C VAL A 125 12.21 -7.97 14.40
N ALA A 126 13.19 -7.11 14.10
CA ALA A 126 13.25 -6.38 12.84
C ALA A 126 13.28 -7.32 11.63
N ALA A 127 14.08 -8.39 11.67
CA ALA A 127 14.16 -9.38 10.61
C ALA A 127 12.79 -10.06 10.37
N ARG A 128 12.13 -10.52 11.44
CA ARG A 128 10.81 -11.14 11.35
C ARG A 128 9.75 -10.15 10.80
N ALA A 129 9.81 -8.90 11.21
CA ALA A 129 8.89 -7.87 10.72
C ALA A 129 9.11 -7.58 9.23
N LEU A 130 10.37 -7.46 8.76
CA LEU A 130 10.72 -7.19 7.36
C LEU A 130 10.15 -8.24 6.40
N VAL A 131 10.15 -9.52 6.78
CA VAL A 131 9.59 -10.62 5.96
C VAL A 131 8.13 -10.36 5.57
N VAL A 132 7.38 -9.68 6.43
CA VAL A 132 5.96 -9.38 6.20
C VAL A 132 5.78 -7.94 5.69
N LEU A 133 6.51 -6.98 6.24
CA LEU A 133 6.34 -5.56 5.93
C LEU A 133 6.73 -5.21 4.49
N VAL A 134 7.80 -5.83 3.94
CA VAL A 134 8.23 -5.52 2.57
C VAL A 134 7.19 -5.98 1.54
N PRO A 135 6.71 -7.23 1.53
CA PRO A 135 5.60 -7.63 0.67
C PRO A 135 4.33 -6.82 0.90
N ALA A 136 4.01 -6.47 2.15
CA ALA A 136 2.85 -5.65 2.47
C ALA A 136 2.95 -4.23 1.87
N ALA A 137 4.13 -3.62 1.87
CA ALA A 137 4.36 -2.32 1.26
C ALA A 137 4.14 -2.34 -0.27
N PHE A 138 4.60 -3.38 -0.97
CA PHE A 138 4.29 -3.58 -2.38
C PHE A 138 2.80 -3.86 -2.60
N GLY A 139 2.15 -4.54 -1.66
CA GLY A 139 0.70 -4.67 -1.63
C GLY A 139 0.00 -3.32 -1.58
N GLN A 140 0.48 -2.36 -0.77
CA GLN A 140 -0.06 -1.00 -0.74
C GLN A 140 0.11 -0.28 -2.10
N LEU A 141 1.21 -0.53 -2.81
CA LEU A 141 1.42 0.02 -4.15
C LEU A 141 0.40 -0.53 -5.16
N LEU A 142 0.11 -1.83 -5.11
CA LEU A 142 -0.94 -2.45 -5.93
C LEU A 142 -2.34 -1.96 -5.54
N ALA A 143 -2.61 -1.74 -4.25
CA ALA A 143 -3.85 -1.14 -3.77
C ALA A 143 -4.00 0.30 -4.30
N ALA A 144 -2.92 1.07 -4.29
CA ALA A 144 -2.88 2.42 -4.84
C ALA A 144 -3.17 2.42 -6.34
N LEU A 145 -2.62 1.47 -7.11
CA LEU A 145 -2.92 1.29 -8.54
C LEU A 145 -4.40 0.98 -8.78
N ALA A 146 -4.96 -0.01 -8.06
CA ALA A 146 -6.35 -0.40 -8.21
C ALA A 146 -7.32 0.72 -7.83
N ALA A 147 -7.00 1.48 -6.77
CA ALA A 147 -7.75 2.67 -6.38
C ALA A 147 -7.66 3.79 -7.44
N SER A 148 -6.51 3.96 -8.09
CA SER A 148 -6.31 4.93 -9.17
C SER A 148 -7.11 4.56 -10.41
N ALA A 149 -7.21 3.27 -10.76
CA ALA A 149 -8.06 2.79 -11.84
C ALA A 149 -9.56 3.03 -11.57
N LEU A 150 -10.01 2.88 -10.31
CA LEU A 150 -11.37 3.23 -9.91
C LEU A 150 -11.60 4.74 -9.94
N ALA A 151 -10.61 5.54 -9.54
CA ALA A 151 -10.68 7.00 -9.58
C ALA A 151 -10.81 7.52 -11.03
N ALA A 152 -10.10 6.91 -11.99
CA ALA A 152 -10.24 7.20 -13.42
C ALA A 152 -11.68 6.98 -13.95
N ARG A 153 -12.47 6.16 -13.26
CA ARG A 153 -13.90 5.90 -13.52
C ARG A 153 -14.86 6.64 -12.58
N ASP A 154 -14.42 7.70 -11.95
CA ASP A 154 -15.20 8.48 -10.97
C ASP A 154 -15.76 7.64 -9.79
N SER A 155 -15.15 6.49 -9.49
CA SER A 155 -15.60 5.56 -8.44
C SER A 155 -14.79 5.70 -7.15
N TYR A 156 -14.58 6.93 -6.69
CA TYR A 156 -13.80 7.27 -5.48
C TYR A 156 -14.32 6.59 -4.20
N GLY A 157 -15.63 6.51 -4.03
CA GLY A 157 -16.24 5.91 -2.85
C GLY A 157 -15.90 4.43 -2.68
N THR A 158 -15.83 3.66 -3.79
CA THR A 158 -15.45 2.23 -3.74
C THR A 158 -13.97 2.07 -3.40
N ALA A 159 -13.11 2.92 -3.95
CA ALA A 159 -11.69 2.93 -3.60
C ALA A 159 -11.49 3.24 -2.11
N ALA A 160 -12.17 4.28 -1.61
CA ALA A 160 -12.11 4.68 -0.20
C ALA A 160 -12.64 3.57 0.74
N ALA A 161 -13.73 2.89 0.36
CA ALA A 161 -14.26 1.75 1.12
C ALA A 161 -13.25 0.61 1.23
N GLY A 162 -12.47 0.33 0.17
CA GLY A 162 -11.40 -0.67 0.20
C GLY A 162 -10.36 -0.37 1.28
N PHE A 163 -9.89 0.87 1.38
CA PHE A 163 -8.95 1.29 2.42
C PHE A 163 -9.56 1.27 3.82
N ALA A 164 -10.82 1.69 3.97
CA ALA A 164 -11.51 1.67 5.27
C ALA A 164 -11.69 0.23 5.79
N LEU A 165 -12.18 -0.68 4.93
CA LEU A 165 -12.33 -2.10 5.27
C LEU A 165 -10.96 -2.75 5.54
N GLY A 166 -9.93 -2.38 4.74
CA GLY A 166 -8.55 -2.80 4.96
C GLY A 166 -8.03 -2.36 6.33
N GLY A 167 -8.27 -1.11 6.72
CA GLY A 167 -7.87 -0.58 8.03
C GLY A 167 -8.51 -1.35 9.18
N ILE A 168 -9.82 -1.61 9.10
CA ILE A 168 -10.55 -2.42 10.10
C ILE A 168 -9.99 -3.84 10.15
N ALA A 169 -9.85 -4.50 9.00
CA ALA A 169 -9.32 -5.87 8.93
C ALA A 169 -7.89 -5.94 9.50
N GLY A 170 -7.05 -4.95 9.18
CA GLY A 170 -5.70 -4.84 9.71
C GLY A 170 -5.68 -4.72 11.24
N LEU A 171 -6.54 -3.87 11.80
CA LEU A 171 -6.68 -3.73 13.25
C LEU A 171 -7.16 -5.03 13.91
N VAL A 172 -8.14 -5.70 13.32
CA VAL A 172 -8.67 -6.98 13.83
C VAL A 172 -7.58 -8.06 13.81
N VAL A 173 -6.83 -8.20 12.70
CA VAL A 173 -5.73 -9.16 12.60
C VAL A 173 -4.64 -8.84 13.61
N PHE A 174 -4.25 -7.58 13.74
CA PHE A 174 -3.27 -7.16 14.76
C PHE A 174 -3.75 -7.53 16.17
N ALA A 175 -4.96 -7.17 16.53
CA ALA A 175 -5.51 -7.47 17.87
C ALA A 175 -5.57 -8.96 18.17
N SER A 176 -5.97 -9.78 17.18
CA SER A 176 -6.10 -11.24 17.34
C SER A 176 -4.75 -11.94 17.44
N LEU A 177 -3.72 -11.48 16.71
CA LEU A 177 -2.40 -12.09 16.69
C LEU A 177 -1.44 -11.52 17.73
N ALA A 178 -1.76 -10.39 18.37
CA ALA A 178 -0.87 -9.71 19.30
C ALA A 178 -0.48 -10.55 20.53
N GLY A 179 -1.29 -11.58 20.89
CA GLY A 179 -0.99 -12.53 21.97
C GLY A 179 0.04 -13.59 21.58
N SER A 180 0.01 -14.06 20.34
CA SER A 180 0.84 -15.17 19.85
C SER A 180 2.09 -14.74 19.08
N GLN A 181 2.00 -13.63 18.34
CA GLN A 181 3.07 -13.13 17.47
C GLN A 181 3.84 -11.95 18.08
N GLY A 182 3.43 -11.48 19.26
CA GLY A 182 3.99 -10.27 19.84
C GLY A 182 3.79 -9.05 18.95
N ILE A 183 4.74 -8.13 18.95
CA ILE A 183 4.69 -6.88 18.18
C ILE A 183 4.65 -7.11 16.65
N VAL A 184 5.19 -8.23 16.16
CA VAL A 184 5.18 -8.59 14.73
C VAL A 184 3.74 -8.80 14.19
N ALA A 185 2.78 -9.04 15.07
CA ALA A 185 1.35 -9.07 14.72
C ALA A 185 0.88 -7.79 14.00
N LEU A 186 1.49 -6.62 14.28
CA LEU A 186 1.19 -5.38 13.55
C LEU A 186 1.60 -5.47 12.07
N ALA A 187 2.72 -6.14 11.74
CA ALA A 187 3.11 -6.39 10.36
C ALA A 187 2.05 -7.23 9.62
N TRP A 188 1.52 -8.26 10.26
CA TRP A 188 0.41 -9.07 9.72
C TRP A 188 -0.87 -8.25 9.55
N GLY A 189 -1.16 -7.34 10.49
CA GLY A 189 -2.26 -6.38 10.36
C GLY A 189 -2.11 -5.49 9.12
N LEU A 190 -0.90 -4.97 8.88
CA LEU A 190 -0.61 -4.16 7.69
C LEU A 190 -0.70 -4.97 6.39
N ALA A 191 -0.30 -6.24 6.40
CA ALA A 191 -0.46 -7.14 5.27
C ALA A 191 -1.94 -7.43 4.98
N ALA A 192 -2.75 -7.66 6.00
CA ALA A 192 -4.20 -7.85 5.86
C ALA A 192 -4.87 -6.58 5.32
N ASN A 193 -4.47 -5.40 5.81
CA ASN A 193 -4.92 -4.12 5.27
C ASN A 193 -4.61 -4.03 3.77
N ALA A 194 -3.37 -4.29 3.35
CA ALA A 194 -2.98 -4.25 1.94
C ALA A 194 -3.79 -5.22 1.09
N ALA A 195 -4.00 -6.45 1.57
CA ALA A 195 -4.77 -7.47 0.87
C ALA A 195 -6.23 -7.03 0.62
N ILE A 196 -6.92 -6.52 1.63
CA ILE A 196 -8.31 -6.04 1.50
C ILE A 196 -8.38 -4.78 0.64
N ALA A 197 -7.42 -3.86 0.80
CA ALA A 197 -7.33 -2.64 -0.01
C ALA A 197 -7.06 -2.93 -1.50
N ILE A 198 -6.50 -4.09 -1.86
CA ILE A 198 -6.40 -4.59 -3.23
C ILE A 198 -7.69 -5.29 -3.65
N LEU A 199 -8.18 -6.23 -2.85
CA LEU A 199 -9.27 -7.13 -3.23
C LEU A 199 -10.57 -6.37 -3.53
N VAL A 200 -10.91 -5.38 -2.71
CA VAL A 200 -12.16 -4.61 -2.88
C VAL A 200 -12.18 -3.83 -4.19
N PRO A 201 -11.16 -3.01 -4.53
CA PRO A 201 -11.12 -2.32 -5.82
C PRO A 201 -11.00 -3.27 -7.01
N VAL A 202 -10.20 -4.32 -6.93
CA VAL A 202 -10.03 -5.29 -8.03
C VAL A 202 -11.34 -6.02 -8.29
N ALA A 203 -12.06 -6.47 -7.25
CA ALA A 203 -13.38 -7.07 -7.41
C ALA A 203 -14.40 -6.12 -8.04
N ALA A 204 -14.35 -4.83 -7.68
CA ALA A 204 -15.21 -3.82 -8.28
C ALA A 204 -14.89 -3.57 -9.76
N LEU A 205 -13.61 -3.54 -10.12
CA LEU A 205 -13.16 -3.41 -11.52
C LEU A 205 -13.54 -4.66 -12.35
N ALA A 206 -13.35 -5.85 -11.79
CA ALA A 206 -13.71 -7.12 -12.44
C ALA A 206 -15.21 -7.20 -12.73
N ARG A 207 -16.07 -6.85 -11.77
CA ARG A 207 -17.53 -6.80 -11.94
C ARG A 207 -17.98 -5.83 -13.04
N ARG A 208 -17.20 -4.81 -13.31
CA ARG A 208 -17.49 -3.81 -14.35
C ARG A 208 -16.83 -4.13 -15.70
N HIS A 209 -16.26 -5.34 -15.86
CA HIS A 209 -15.50 -5.76 -17.03
C HIS A 209 -14.39 -4.79 -17.45
N ALA A 210 -13.84 -4.06 -16.47
CA ALA A 210 -12.85 -2.99 -16.68
C ALA A 210 -11.41 -3.51 -16.74
N LEU A 211 -11.18 -4.81 -16.53
CA LEU A 211 -9.86 -5.45 -16.58
C LEU A 211 -9.53 -6.10 -17.93
N GLY A 212 -10.43 -5.99 -18.92
CA GLY A 212 -10.20 -6.43 -20.29
C GLY A 212 -9.30 -5.48 -21.07
N GLY A 213 -8.56 -5.98 -22.05
CA GLY A 213 -7.73 -5.18 -22.95
C GLY A 213 -6.52 -5.95 -23.46
N ALA A 214 -5.89 -5.47 -24.55
CA ALA A 214 -4.67 -6.05 -25.11
C ALA A 214 -3.52 -5.95 -24.12
N ALA A 215 -2.65 -6.96 -24.07
CA ALA A 215 -1.44 -6.92 -23.28
C ALA A 215 -0.49 -5.82 -23.82
N PRO A 216 0.15 -5.03 -22.93
CA PRO A 216 1.07 -4.00 -23.38
C PRO A 216 2.35 -4.59 -23.96
N ASP A 217 3.00 -3.85 -24.84
CA ASP A 217 4.30 -4.21 -25.41
C ASP A 217 5.38 -4.19 -24.31
N ARG A 218 6.30 -5.19 -24.33
CA ARG A 218 7.38 -5.32 -23.34
C ARG A 218 8.34 -4.12 -23.33
N LEU A 219 8.54 -3.48 -24.47
CA LEU A 219 9.39 -2.27 -24.59
C LEU A 219 8.77 -1.06 -23.88
N GLU A 220 7.45 -0.93 -23.89
CA GLU A 220 6.77 0.12 -23.12
C GLU A 220 6.87 -0.09 -21.61
N LEU A 221 6.86 -1.34 -21.15
CA LEU A 221 7.03 -1.66 -19.72
C LEU A 221 8.37 -1.17 -19.16
N GLY A 222 9.47 -1.37 -19.90
CA GLY A 222 10.80 -0.89 -19.50
C GLY A 222 10.88 0.64 -19.40
N ARG A 223 10.32 1.35 -20.37
CA ARG A 223 10.24 2.82 -20.35
C ARG A 223 9.39 3.34 -19.20
N ARG A 224 8.27 2.69 -18.90
CA ARG A 224 7.40 3.06 -17.78
C ARG A 224 8.09 2.82 -16.44
N MET A 225 8.79 1.69 -16.28
CA MET A 225 9.57 1.41 -15.08
C MET A 225 10.65 2.48 -14.85
N TRP A 226 11.33 2.93 -15.90
CA TRP A 226 12.28 4.02 -15.82
C TRP A 226 11.65 5.35 -15.39
N ASN A 227 10.50 5.71 -15.97
CA ASN A 227 9.76 6.92 -15.59
C ASN A 227 9.27 6.86 -14.14
N LEU A 228 8.85 5.68 -13.65
CA LEU A 228 8.45 5.49 -12.25
C LEU A 228 9.62 5.66 -11.28
N LEU A 229 10.79 5.12 -11.62
CA LEU A 229 12.01 5.27 -10.82
C LEU A 229 12.47 6.73 -10.76
N GLN A 230 12.43 7.43 -11.89
CA GLN A 230 12.75 8.87 -11.94
C GLN A 230 11.72 9.70 -11.16
N GLY A 231 10.44 9.42 -11.30
CA GLY A 231 9.37 10.13 -10.56
C GLY A 231 9.43 9.90 -9.06
N ALA A 232 9.87 8.73 -8.61
CA ALA A 232 10.05 8.42 -7.18
C ALA A 232 11.31 9.05 -6.58
N SER A 233 12.34 9.31 -7.37
CA SER A 233 13.62 9.90 -6.90
C SER A 233 13.48 11.39 -6.55
N VAL A 234 12.62 12.14 -7.24
CA VAL A 234 12.45 13.59 -7.03
C VAL A 234 11.92 13.94 -5.64
N PRO A 235 10.81 13.36 -5.14
CA PRO A 235 10.32 13.65 -3.79
C PRO A 235 11.27 13.16 -2.69
N LEU A 236 12.02 12.07 -2.92
CA LEU A 236 13.03 11.59 -1.97
C LEU A 236 14.23 12.54 -1.86
N ALA A 237 14.66 13.14 -2.97
CA ALA A 237 15.72 14.14 -2.97
C ALA A 237 15.30 15.45 -2.29
N LEU A 238 14.03 15.85 -2.42
CA LEU A 238 13.50 17.07 -1.80
C LEU A 238 13.23 16.94 -0.28
N GLN A 239 13.07 15.71 0.24
CA GLN A 239 12.89 15.46 1.67
C GLN A 239 14.20 15.22 2.41
N GLY A 240 15.31 15.05 1.69
CA GLY A 240 16.66 14.88 2.26
C GLY A 240 17.47 16.16 2.39
N CYS A 241 16.90 17.30 2.00
CA CYS A 241 17.40 18.65 2.26
C CYS A 241 16.61 19.33 3.38
#